data_59f068d5e72a95461a46eb593f4be167
#
_entry.id   59f068d5e72a95461a46eb593f4be167
#
_cell.length_a   1.000
_cell.length_b   1.000
_cell.length_c   1.000
_cell.angle_alpha   90.00
_cell.angle_beta   90.00
_cell.angle_gamma   90.00
#
_symmetry.space_group_name_H-M   'P 1'
#
loop_
_entity.id
_entity.type
_entity.pdbx_description
1 polymer ?
#
loop_
_entity_poly.entity_id
_entity_poly.type
_entity_poly.pdbx_seq_one_letter_code
_entity_poly.pdbx_strand_id
1 'polypeptide(L)'
;MGFLTGKRILVTGLASNRSIAYGIAKAMKEQGAELAFTYLNDKLQPRVEEFAKEFGSDIVLPLDVATDESIQNCFAELSKRWDKFDGFVHAIAFAPGDQLDGDYVNAATREGYRIAHDISAYSFVAMAQAARPYLNPNSALLTLSYLGAERAIPNYNVMCLAKASLEAATRVMAADLGKEGIRVNAISAGPIRTLAASGIKNFKKMLSTFEKTAALRRTVTIEDVGNSAAFLCSDLASGITGEIVHVDAGFSITAMGELGEE
;
A
#
# COMPACT_ATOMS: atom_id res chain seq x y z
N MET A 1 4.42 22.62 -13.82
CA MET A 1 5.42 21.62 -13.42
C MET A 1 4.87 20.95 -12.18
N GLY A 2 4.74 19.63 -12.18
CA GLY A 2 4.17 18.89 -11.03
C GLY A 2 5.17 18.80 -9.87
N PHE A 3 4.68 18.60 -8.65
CA PHE A 3 5.52 18.57 -7.45
C PHE A 3 6.33 17.27 -7.26
N LEU A 4 6.18 16.29 -8.17
CA LEU A 4 7.01 15.08 -8.27
C LEU A 4 7.93 15.10 -9.51
N THR A 5 8.06 16.22 -10.19
CA THR A 5 8.94 16.32 -11.39
C THR A 5 10.38 15.94 -11.03
N GLY A 6 10.96 14.99 -11.75
CA GLY A 6 12.32 14.47 -11.52
C GLY A 6 12.41 13.39 -10.43
N LYS A 7 11.32 13.02 -9.76
CA LYS A 7 11.29 11.90 -8.81
C LYS A 7 11.07 10.59 -9.56
N ARG A 8 11.84 9.56 -9.18
CA ARG A 8 11.78 8.17 -9.67
C ARG A 8 11.20 7.28 -8.58
N ILE A 9 10.05 6.69 -8.83
CA ILE A 9 9.30 5.93 -7.81
C ILE A 9 8.89 4.57 -8.35
N LEU A 10 9.23 3.50 -7.62
CA LEU A 10 8.76 2.14 -7.90
C LEU A 10 7.36 1.94 -7.27
N VAL A 11 6.38 1.53 -8.06
CA VAL A 11 5.03 1.21 -7.58
C VAL A 11 4.78 -0.29 -7.70
N THR A 12 4.47 -0.94 -6.57
CA THR A 12 4.15 -2.37 -6.53
C THR A 12 2.66 -2.61 -6.39
N GLY A 13 2.19 -3.84 -6.63
CA GLY A 13 0.79 -4.21 -6.41
C GLY A 13 -0.18 -3.75 -7.51
N LEU A 14 0.31 -3.37 -8.69
CA LEU A 14 -0.51 -2.96 -9.83
C LEU A 14 -1.11 -4.19 -10.54
N ALA A 15 -2.27 -4.67 -10.08
CA ALA A 15 -2.92 -5.86 -10.62
C ALA A 15 -4.12 -5.54 -11.54
N SER A 16 -4.70 -4.35 -11.46
CA SER A 16 -5.83 -3.90 -12.28
C SER A 16 -5.99 -2.38 -12.21
N ASN A 17 -6.77 -1.81 -13.13
CA ASN A 17 -7.17 -0.40 -13.08
C ASN A 17 -8.08 -0.02 -11.90
N ARG A 18 -8.50 -1.00 -11.08
CA ARG A 18 -9.23 -0.80 -9.83
C ARG A 18 -8.35 -0.93 -8.59
N SER A 19 -7.07 -1.28 -8.75
CA SER A 19 -6.15 -1.35 -7.62
C SER A 19 -5.81 0.04 -7.11
N ILE A 20 -5.58 0.16 -5.80
CA ILE A 20 -5.12 1.44 -5.21
C ILE A 20 -3.79 1.86 -5.86
N ALA A 21 -2.92 0.90 -6.17
CA ALA A 21 -1.66 1.15 -6.88
C ALA A 21 -1.85 1.86 -8.23
N TYR A 22 -2.95 1.58 -8.95
CA TYR A 22 -3.26 2.29 -10.20
C TYR A 22 -3.60 3.77 -9.95
N GLY A 23 -4.45 4.06 -8.95
CA GLY A 23 -4.76 5.43 -8.56
C GLY A 23 -3.51 6.21 -8.10
N ILE A 24 -2.61 5.53 -7.36
CA ILE A 24 -1.33 6.09 -6.93
C ILE A 24 -0.44 6.41 -8.14
N ALA A 25 -0.26 5.44 -9.05
CA ALA A 25 0.54 5.63 -10.25
C ALA A 25 0.02 6.79 -11.11
N LYS A 26 -1.31 6.88 -11.29
CA LYS A 26 -1.96 7.96 -12.03
C LYS A 26 -1.67 9.32 -11.39
N ALA A 27 -1.92 9.48 -10.10
CA ALA A 27 -1.68 10.73 -9.39
C ALA A 27 -0.19 11.14 -9.44
N MET A 28 0.73 10.20 -9.23
CA MET A 28 2.17 10.47 -9.30
C MET A 28 2.62 10.87 -10.70
N LYS A 29 2.10 10.20 -11.74
CA LYS A 29 2.39 10.54 -13.14
C LYS A 29 1.88 11.94 -13.49
N GLU A 30 0.67 12.29 -13.08
CA GLU A 30 0.10 13.63 -13.28
C GLU A 30 0.93 14.73 -12.58
N GLN A 31 1.63 14.38 -11.52
CA GLN A 31 2.56 15.27 -10.81
C GLN A 31 4.00 15.21 -11.34
N GLY A 32 4.24 14.48 -12.45
CA GLY A 32 5.50 14.49 -13.17
C GLY A 32 6.54 13.48 -12.72
N ALA A 33 6.16 12.47 -11.93
CA ALA A 33 7.07 11.39 -11.55
C ALA A 33 7.43 10.48 -12.74
N GLU A 34 8.65 9.95 -12.74
CA GLU A 34 9.07 8.78 -13.50
C GLU A 34 8.72 7.53 -12.68
N LEU A 35 8.01 6.56 -13.29
CA LEU A 35 7.51 5.39 -12.58
C LEU A 35 8.15 4.10 -13.10
N ALA A 36 8.34 3.15 -12.21
CA ALA A 36 8.61 1.75 -12.50
C ALA A 36 7.57 0.87 -11.81
N PHE A 37 7.36 -0.34 -12.32
CA PHE A 37 6.31 -1.24 -11.83
C PHE A 37 6.84 -2.64 -11.59
N THR A 38 6.11 -3.41 -10.79
CA THR A 38 6.40 -4.83 -10.56
C THR A 38 5.20 -5.71 -10.83
N TYR A 39 5.47 -6.95 -11.19
CA TYR A 39 4.47 -8.01 -11.34
C TYR A 39 4.87 -9.26 -10.55
N LEU A 40 3.87 -10.00 -10.06
CA LEU A 40 4.09 -11.20 -9.25
C LEU A 40 4.47 -12.43 -10.10
N ASN A 41 3.86 -12.59 -11.28
CA ASN A 41 4.00 -13.78 -12.11
C ASN A 41 3.69 -13.47 -13.57
N ASP A 42 4.02 -14.41 -14.46
CA ASP A 42 3.87 -14.28 -15.92
C ASP A 42 2.42 -14.00 -16.36
N LYS A 43 1.43 -14.44 -15.58
CA LYS A 43 0.01 -14.16 -15.87
C LYS A 43 -0.32 -12.66 -15.72
N LEU A 44 0.32 -11.98 -14.79
CA LEU A 44 0.10 -10.55 -14.53
C LEU A 44 1.00 -9.66 -15.37
N GLN A 45 2.14 -10.16 -15.84
CA GLN A 45 3.13 -9.39 -16.58
C GLN A 45 2.52 -8.60 -17.76
N PRO A 46 1.79 -9.20 -18.72
CA PRO A 46 1.31 -8.45 -19.88
C PRO A 46 0.40 -7.28 -19.51
N ARG A 47 -0.43 -7.47 -18.48
CA ARG A 47 -1.33 -6.43 -17.97
C ARG A 47 -0.57 -5.30 -17.30
N VAL A 48 0.45 -5.60 -16.51
CA VAL A 48 1.28 -4.57 -15.86
C VAL A 48 2.08 -3.80 -16.89
N GLU A 49 2.59 -4.45 -17.94
CA GLU A 49 3.27 -3.80 -19.07
C GLU A 49 2.33 -2.85 -19.83
N GLU A 50 1.05 -3.21 -20.01
CA GLU A 50 0.05 -2.34 -20.60
C GLU A 50 -0.15 -1.07 -19.77
N PHE A 51 -0.33 -1.19 -18.45
CA PHE A 51 -0.45 -0.06 -17.55
C PHE A 51 0.83 0.77 -17.47
N ALA A 52 1.99 0.13 -17.47
CA ALA A 52 3.27 0.84 -17.48
C ALA A 52 3.39 1.75 -18.71
N LYS A 53 3.01 1.26 -19.89
CA LYS A 53 2.97 2.05 -21.14
C LYS A 53 1.99 3.22 -21.03
N GLU A 54 0.82 3.02 -20.44
CA GLU A 54 -0.16 4.09 -20.19
C GLU A 54 0.45 5.22 -19.35
N PHE A 55 1.25 4.87 -18.34
CA PHE A 55 1.97 5.82 -17.51
C PHE A 55 3.32 6.28 -18.07
N GLY A 56 3.65 5.88 -19.31
CA GLY A 56 4.88 6.29 -20.01
C GLY A 56 6.13 5.66 -19.40
N SER A 57 6.03 4.44 -18.89
CA SER A 57 7.15 3.66 -18.36
C SER A 57 7.37 2.40 -19.20
N ASP A 58 8.64 2.01 -19.33
CA ASP A 58 9.09 0.75 -19.91
C ASP A 58 9.81 -0.15 -18.88
N ILE A 59 9.74 0.22 -17.58
CA ILE A 59 10.38 -0.52 -16.48
C ILE A 59 9.32 -1.34 -15.76
N VAL A 60 9.31 -2.65 -16.02
CA VAL A 60 8.41 -3.62 -15.39
C VAL A 60 9.23 -4.83 -14.97
N LEU A 61 9.28 -5.10 -13.68
CA LEU A 61 10.20 -6.07 -13.07
C LEU A 61 9.43 -7.18 -12.33
N PRO A 62 9.92 -8.43 -12.34
CA PRO A 62 9.35 -9.49 -11.52
C PRO A 62 9.60 -9.22 -10.03
N LEU A 63 8.60 -9.47 -9.19
CA LEU A 63 8.72 -9.35 -7.74
C LEU A 63 7.73 -10.28 -7.05
N ASP A 64 8.26 -11.35 -6.44
CA ASP A 64 7.57 -12.16 -5.46
C ASP A 64 8.15 -11.86 -4.07
N VAL A 65 7.37 -11.18 -3.24
CA VAL A 65 7.80 -10.78 -1.90
C VAL A 65 7.86 -11.93 -0.90
N ALA A 66 7.47 -13.14 -1.30
CA ALA A 66 7.61 -14.34 -0.49
C ALA A 66 9.05 -14.85 -0.40
N THR A 67 9.99 -14.30 -1.19
CA THR A 67 11.40 -14.71 -1.17
C THR A 67 12.33 -13.49 -1.19
N ASP A 68 13.32 -13.51 -0.31
CA ASP A 68 14.33 -12.45 -0.24
C ASP A 68 15.14 -12.35 -1.53
N GLU A 69 15.40 -13.49 -2.20
CA GLU A 69 16.10 -13.54 -3.48
C GLU A 69 15.37 -12.74 -4.56
N SER A 70 14.04 -12.91 -4.69
CA SER A 70 13.25 -12.17 -5.66
C SER A 70 13.24 -10.66 -5.36
N ILE A 71 13.16 -10.30 -4.08
CA ILE A 71 13.24 -8.90 -3.65
C ILE A 71 14.59 -8.29 -4.02
N GLN A 72 15.69 -8.95 -3.67
CA GLN A 72 17.05 -8.48 -3.97
C GLN A 72 17.29 -8.34 -5.48
N ASN A 73 16.87 -9.34 -6.27
CA ASN A 73 16.99 -9.32 -7.71
C ASN A 73 16.18 -8.17 -8.35
N CYS A 74 14.98 -7.91 -7.86
CA CYS A 74 14.15 -6.80 -8.35
C CYS A 74 14.88 -5.45 -8.22
N PHE A 75 15.44 -5.15 -7.05
CA PHE A 75 16.17 -3.88 -6.84
C PHE A 75 17.52 -3.85 -7.56
N ALA A 76 18.21 -4.97 -7.71
CA ALA A 76 19.41 -5.07 -8.52
C ALA A 76 19.13 -4.81 -10.01
N GLU A 77 18.02 -5.33 -10.55
CA GLU A 77 17.60 -5.03 -11.93
C GLU A 77 17.13 -3.59 -12.09
N LEU A 78 16.40 -3.05 -11.10
CA LEU A 78 15.99 -1.63 -11.11
C LEU A 78 17.21 -0.71 -11.16
N SER A 79 18.28 -1.03 -10.41
CA SER A 79 19.49 -0.20 -10.35
C SER A 79 20.24 -0.12 -11.70
N LYS A 80 20.04 -1.07 -12.61
CA LYS A 80 20.58 -1.01 -13.98
C LYS A 80 19.86 0.01 -14.86
N ARG A 81 18.64 0.40 -14.49
CA ARG A 81 17.82 1.38 -15.20
C ARG A 81 17.87 2.74 -14.51
N TRP A 82 17.87 2.75 -13.20
CA TRP A 82 17.98 3.92 -12.34
C TRP A 82 19.11 3.69 -11.33
N ASP A 83 20.25 4.31 -11.54
CA ASP A 83 21.38 4.23 -10.60
C ASP A 83 20.94 4.56 -9.16
N LYS A 84 20.08 5.59 -9.05
CA LYS A 84 19.40 5.98 -7.81
C LYS A 84 17.94 6.30 -8.09
N PHE A 85 17.10 6.17 -7.05
CA PHE A 85 15.67 6.51 -7.13
C PHE A 85 15.15 7.11 -5.81
N ASP A 86 13.94 7.68 -5.84
CA ASP A 86 13.44 8.55 -4.76
C ASP A 86 12.43 7.84 -3.85
N GLY A 87 12.18 6.58 -4.04
CA GLY A 87 11.35 5.80 -3.14
C GLY A 87 10.52 4.72 -3.82
N PHE A 88 9.74 4.02 -3.02
CA PHE A 88 8.80 3.03 -3.52
C PHE A 88 7.48 3.03 -2.75
N VAL A 89 6.44 2.55 -3.42
CA VAL A 89 5.13 2.28 -2.84
C VAL A 89 4.93 0.77 -2.71
N HIS A 90 4.78 0.32 -1.47
CA HIS A 90 4.44 -1.05 -1.12
C HIS A 90 2.91 -1.19 -1.04
N ALA A 91 2.28 -1.62 -2.14
CA ALA A 91 0.84 -1.85 -2.20
C ALA A 91 0.51 -3.35 -2.31
N ILE A 92 1.17 -4.16 -1.47
CA ILE A 92 1.09 -5.62 -1.44
C ILE A 92 0.50 -6.07 -0.11
N ALA A 93 -0.44 -6.99 -0.15
CA ALA A 93 -0.95 -7.70 1.02
C ALA A 93 -1.61 -9.01 0.59
N PHE A 94 -1.49 -10.04 1.41
CA PHE A 94 -2.13 -11.32 1.18
C PHE A 94 -2.35 -12.08 2.48
N ALA A 95 -3.49 -12.76 2.57
CA ALA A 95 -3.74 -13.84 3.52
C ALA A 95 -4.57 -14.92 2.82
N PRO A 96 -4.42 -16.22 3.17
CA PRO A 96 -5.28 -17.28 2.67
C PRO A 96 -6.75 -17.00 2.98
N GLY A 97 -7.66 -17.31 2.05
CA GLY A 97 -9.07 -16.93 2.16
C GLY A 97 -9.80 -17.55 3.37
N ASP A 98 -9.41 -18.76 3.77
CA ASP A 98 -9.92 -19.44 4.96
C ASP A 98 -9.55 -18.73 6.27
N GLN A 99 -8.50 -17.91 6.25
CA GLN A 99 -8.08 -17.09 7.39
C GLN A 99 -8.91 -15.80 7.53
N LEU A 100 -9.72 -15.47 6.54
CA LEU A 100 -10.55 -14.26 6.46
C LEU A 100 -12.05 -14.56 6.61
N ASP A 101 -12.42 -15.77 7.00
CA ASP A 101 -13.81 -16.17 7.21
C ASP A 101 -14.02 -16.72 8.63
N GLY A 102 -15.19 -16.46 9.18
CA GLY A 102 -15.60 -16.96 10.48
C GLY A 102 -14.96 -16.23 11.68
N ASP A 103 -15.07 -16.89 12.81
CA ASP A 103 -14.53 -16.43 14.10
C ASP A 103 -13.00 -16.52 14.10
N TYR A 104 -12.34 -15.39 14.40
CA TYR A 104 -10.88 -15.29 14.39
C TYR A 104 -10.18 -16.36 15.22
N VAL A 105 -10.66 -16.62 16.44
CA VAL A 105 -9.99 -17.56 17.36
C VAL A 105 -9.99 -18.99 16.81
N ASN A 106 -11.04 -19.37 16.10
CA ASN A 106 -11.16 -20.69 15.50
C ASN A 106 -10.54 -20.79 14.10
N ALA A 107 -10.60 -19.71 13.31
CA ALA A 107 -10.10 -19.69 11.93
C ALA A 107 -8.57 -19.51 11.84
N ALA A 108 -7.96 -18.80 12.80
CA ALA A 108 -6.54 -18.49 12.75
C ALA A 108 -5.67 -19.74 12.92
N THR A 109 -4.84 -20.02 11.95
CA THR A 109 -3.84 -21.09 11.97
C THR A 109 -2.43 -20.50 12.09
N ARG A 110 -1.47 -21.28 12.61
CA ARG A 110 -0.06 -20.88 12.66
C ARG A 110 0.47 -20.52 11.29
N GLU A 111 0.15 -21.31 10.27
CA GLU A 111 0.62 -21.09 8.91
C GLU A 111 -0.06 -19.89 8.26
N GLY A 112 -1.38 -19.73 8.40
CA GLY A 112 -2.09 -18.57 7.88
C GLY A 112 -1.61 -17.26 8.52
N TYR A 113 -1.34 -17.29 9.84
CA TYR A 113 -0.75 -16.17 10.56
C TYR A 113 0.64 -15.82 10.00
N ARG A 114 1.52 -16.85 9.80
CA ARG A 114 2.85 -16.68 9.24
C ARG A 114 2.79 -16.04 7.84
N ILE A 115 1.98 -16.60 6.94
CA ILE A 115 1.83 -16.10 5.57
C ILE A 115 1.34 -14.65 5.56
N ALA A 116 0.32 -14.32 6.35
CA ALA A 116 -0.24 -12.96 6.39
C ALA A 116 0.81 -11.94 6.85
N HIS A 117 1.61 -12.24 7.87
CA HIS A 117 2.65 -11.34 8.37
C HIS A 117 3.84 -11.25 7.41
N ASP A 118 4.26 -12.37 6.85
CA ASP A 118 5.36 -12.46 5.91
C ASP A 118 5.09 -11.55 4.68
N ILE A 119 3.97 -11.80 4.01
CA ILE A 119 3.62 -11.09 2.78
C ILE A 119 3.14 -9.65 3.04
N SER A 120 2.45 -9.38 4.16
CA SER A 120 1.75 -8.09 4.33
C SER A 120 2.44 -7.14 5.31
N ALA A 121 3.48 -7.57 6.01
CA ALA A 121 4.23 -6.74 6.94
C ALA A 121 5.75 -6.84 6.72
N TYR A 122 6.34 -8.06 6.81
CA TYR A 122 7.78 -8.25 6.68
C TYR A 122 8.29 -7.83 5.30
N SER A 123 7.54 -8.10 4.24
CA SER A 123 7.93 -7.74 2.88
C SER A 123 8.24 -6.24 2.70
N PHE A 124 7.56 -5.35 3.42
CA PHE A 124 7.87 -3.92 3.40
C PHE A 124 9.27 -3.63 3.98
N VAL A 125 9.62 -4.31 5.06
CA VAL A 125 10.95 -4.19 5.70
C VAL A 125 12.02 -4.78 4.78
N ALA A 126 11.79 -5.96 4.21
CA ALA A 126 12.72 -6.63 3.29
C ALA A 126 12.97 -5.78 2.02
N MET A 127 11.89 -5.19 1.46
CA MET A 127 12.01 -4.27 0.33
C MET A 127 12.80 -3.01 0.71
N ALA A 128 12.58 -2.43 1.88
CA ALA A 128 13.34 -1.27 2.34
C ALA A 128 14.83 -1.61 2.51
N GLN A 129 15.15 -2.78 3.05
CA GLN A 129 16.51 -3.27 3.19
C GLN A 129 17.21 -3.40 1.83
N ALA A 130 16.55 -4.03 0.86
CA ALA A 130 17.10 -4.22 -0.49
C ALA A 130 17.21 -2.91 -1.28
N ALA A 131 16.27 -1.99 -1.09
CA ALA A 131 16.24 -0.68 -1.75
C ALA A 131 17.29 0.30 -1.23
N ARG A 132 17.59 0.24 0.09
CA ARG A 132 18.43 1.23 0.81
C ARG A 132 19.72 1.64 0.11
N PRO A 133 20.53 0.74 -0.49
CA PRO A 133 21.75 1.13 -1.20
C PRO A 133 21.53 2.02 -2.41
N TYR A 134 20.32 2.02 -2.97
CA TYR A 134 19.95 2.69 -4.23
C TYR A 134 19.07 3.93 -4.01
N LEU A 135 18.70 4.24 -2.77
CA LEU A 135 17.86 5.41 -2.48
C LEU A 135 18.65 6.72 -2.54
N ASN A 136 18.02 7.75 -3.08
CA ASN A 136 18.49 9.13 -2.96
C ASN A 136 18.31 9.65 -1.52
N PRO A 137 19.08 10.64 -1.06
CA PRO A 137 18.70 11.45 0.10
C PRO A 137 17.28 12.04 -0.11
N ASN A 138 16.51 12.17 0.98
CA ASN A 138 15.13 12.66 0.97
C ASN A 138 14.14 11.76 0.22
N SER A 139 14.45 10.49 0.05
CA SER A 139 13.53 9.48 -0.49
C SER A 139 12.33 9.24 0.42
N ALA A 140 11.26 8.69 -0.14
CA ALA A 140 10.05 8.34 0.59
C ALA A 140 9.63 6.89 0.36
N LEU A 141 9.43 6.14 1.44
CA LEU A 141 8.86 4.80 1.43
C LEU A 141 7.42 4.87 1.92
N LEU A 142 6.50 4.33 1.15
CA LEU A 142 5.08 4.39 1.46
C LEU A 142 4.47 2.99 1.44
N THR A 143 3.65 2.67 2.43
CA THR A 143 2.85 1.43 2.44
C THR A 143 1.36 1.72 2.63
N LEU A 144 0.53 0.70 2.39
CA LEU A 144 -0.93 0.77 2.55
C LEU A 144 -1.37 -0.06 3.74
N SER A 145 -2.01 0.59 4.70
CA SER A 145 -2.66 -0.01 5.87
C SER A 145 -4.18 0.06 5.77
N TYR A 146 -4.83 -0.36 6.83
CA TYR A 146 -6.27 -0.34 7.00
C TYR A 146 -6.64 -0.23 8.47
N LEU A 147 -7.79 0.37 8.79
CA LEU A 147 -8.29 0.57 10.15
C LEU A 147 -8.30 -0.71 11.01
N GLY A 148 -8.25 -1.88 10.38
CA GLY A 148 -8.07 -3.16 11.06
C GLY A 148 -6.80 -3.28 11.89
N ALA A 149 -5.80 -2.41 11.68
CA ALA A 149 -4.61 -2.32 12.53
C ALA A 149 -4.92 -1.81 13.95
N GLU A 150 -5.96 -1.00 14.10
CA GLU A 150 -6.32 -0.32 15.34
C GLU A 150 -7.62 -0.86 15.96
N ARG A 151 -8.51 -1.39 15.13
CA ARG A 151 -9.86 -1.83 15.53
C ARG A 151 -10.17 -3.21 14.97
N ALA A 152 -10.94 -3.99 15.72
CA ALA A 152 -11.43 -5.27 15.24
C ALA A 152 -12.42 -5.06 14.09
N ILE A 153 -12.10 -5.60 12.93
CA ILE A 153 -12.93 -5.57 11.73
C ILE A 153 -13.41 -6.99 11.42
N PRO A 154 -14.72 -7.24 11.37
CA PRO A 154 -15.25 -8.56 11.04
C PRO A 154 -14.70 -9.11 9.72
N ASN A 155 -14.33 -10.38 9.71
CA ASN A 155 -13.77 -11.09 8.55
C ASN A 155 -12.44 -10.51 8.00
N TYR A 156 -11.75 -9.70 8.78
CA TYR A 156 -10.40 -9.26 8.44
C TYR A 156 -9.33 -10.06 9.21
N ASN A 157 -9.69 -10.62 10.36
CA ASN A 157 -8.98 -11.65 11.14
C ASN A 157 -7.46 -11.44 11.20
N VAL A 158 -6.67 -12.41 10.69
CA VAL A 158 -5.18 -12.35 10.73
C VAL A 158 -4.62 -11.11 10.06
N MET A 159 -5.33 -10.52 9.11
CA MET A 159 -4.90 -9.27 8.47
C MET A 159 -4.95 -8.07 9.41
N CYS A 160 -5.81 -8.05 10.44
CA CYS A 160 -5.76 -7.01 11.47
C CYS A 160 -4.36 -6.98 12.11
N LEU A 161 -3.86 -8.16 12.51
CA LEU A 161 -2.57 -8.30 13.17
C LEU A 161 -1.41 -7.97 12.22
N ALA A 162 -1.48 -8.42 10.97
CA ALA A 162 -0.48 -8.10 9.96
C ALA A 162 -0.41 -6.58 9.69
N LYS A 163 -1.57 -5.89 9.64
CA LYS A 163 -1.59 -4.43 9.46
C LYS A 163 -1.09 -3.67 10.69
N ALA A 164 -1.39 -4.14 11.91
CA ALA A 164 -0.81 -3.58 13.14
C ALA A 164 0.73 -3.73 13.15
N SER A 165 1.23 -4.90 12.76
CA SER A 165 2.67 -5.15 12.57
C SER A 165 3.28 -4.22 11.53
N LEU A 166 2.63 -4.01 10.38
CA LEU A 166 3.06 -3.13 9.31
C LEU A 166 3.16 -1.66 9.78
N GLU A 167 2.19 -1.18 10.53
CA GLU A 167 2.20 0.18 11.09
C GLU A 167 3.29 0.36 12.16
N ALA A 168 3.53 -0.66 12.99
CA ALA A 168 4.66 -0.66 13.91
C ALA A 168 5.99 -0.62 13.15
N ALA A 169 6.14 -1.45 12.10
CA ALA A 169 7.32 -1.46 11.24
C ALA A 169 7.55 -0.10 10.55
N THR A 170 6.49 0.58 10.12
CA THR A 170 6.56 1.94 9.54
C THR A 170 7.23 2.91 10.51
N ARG A 171 6.83 2.92 11.80
CA ARG A 171 7.41 3.79 12.82
C ARG A 171 8.87 3.45 13.14
N VAL A 172 9.19 2.17 13.26
CA VAL A 172 10.56 1.70 13.54
C VAL A 172 11.49 2.05 12.38
N MET A 173 11.09 1.75 11.13
CA MET A 173 11.88 2.10 9.95
C MET A 173 12.04 3.61 9.77
N ALA A 174 11.03 4.41 10.10
CA ALA A 174 11.13 5.86 10.06
C ALA A 174 12.21 6.39 11.01
N ALA A 175 12.30 5.83 12.23
CA ALA A 175 13.34 6.20 13.20
C ALA A 175 14.74 5.79 12.72
N ASP A 176 14.88 4.61 12.12
CA ASP A 176 16.18 4.10 11.66
C ASP A 176 16.68 4.82 10.40
N LEU A 177 15.82 4.99 9.40
CA LEU A 177 16.16 5.53 8.09
C LEU A 177 16.15 7.09 8.06
N GLY A 178 15.50 7.71 9.03
CA GLY A 178 15.43 9.17 9.14
C GLY A 178 16.80 9.85 9.24
N LYS A 179 17.79 9.18 9.80
CA LYS A 179 19.20 9.64 9.85
C LYS A 179 19.84 9.79 8.46
N GLU A 180 19.29 9.10 7.46
CA GLU A 180 19.72 9.15 6.07
C GLU A 180 18.82 10.08 5.23
N GLY A 181 17.89 10.80 5.87
CA GLY A 181 16.91 11.64 5.19
C GLY A 181 15.77 10.86 4.52
N ILE A 182 15.66 9.55 4.75
CA ILE A 182 14.62 8.71 4.16
C ILE A 182 13.38 8.73 5.06
N ARG A 183 12.23 9.10 4.49
CA ARG A 183 10.94 9.14 5.18
C ARG A 183 10.17 7.84 4.94
N VAL A 184 9.48 7.37 5.96
CA VAL A 184 8.67 6.14 5.90
C VAL A 184 7.29 6.44 6.46
N ASN A 185 6.24 6.28 5.66
CA ASN A 185 4.86 6.55 6.08
C ASN A 185 3.92 5.46 5.59
N ALA A 186 2.72 5.42 6.15
CA ALA A 186 1.64 4.55 5.69
C ALA A 186 0.36 5.36 5.44
N ILE A 187 -0.45 4.89 4.51
CA ILE A 187 -1.83 5.35 4.34
C ILE A 187 -2.77 4.26 4.86
N SER A 188 -3.57 4.57 5.88
CA SER A 188 -4.70 3.75 6.30
C SER A 188 -5.90 4.15 5.43
N ALA A 189 -6.12 3.38 4.35
CA ALA A 189 -7.16 3.66 3.38
C ALA A 189 -8.52 3.12 3.83
N GLY A 190 -9.59 3.84 3.58
CA GLY A 190 -10.94 3.29 3.68
C GLY A 190 -11.20 2.15 2.68
N PRO A 191 -12.30 1.41 2.83
CA PRO A 191 -12.59 0.28 1.95
C PRO A 191 -12.87 0.73 0.51
N ILE A 192 -12.15 0.17 -0.43
CA ILE A 192 -12.26 0.42 -1.87
C ILE A 192 -12.56 -0.89 -2.58
N ARG A 193 -13.41 -0.86 -3.62
CA ARG A 193 -13.74 -2.03 -4.45
C ARG A 193 -12.56 -2.42 -5.34
N THR A 194 -11.59 -3.10 -4.76
CA THR A 194 -10.45 -3.68 -5.48
C THR A 194 -10.66 -5.17 -5.75
N LEU A 195 -9.80 -5.78 -6.58
CA LEU A 195 -9.79 -7.24 -6.74
C LEU A 195 -9.47 -7.96 -5.42
N ALA A 196 -8.54 -7.44 -4.63
CA ALA A 196 -8.20 -7.99 -3.32
C ALA A 196 -9.39 -7.94 -2.35
N ALA A 197 -10.15 -6.85 -2.34
CA ALA A 197 -11.33 -6.70 -1.49
C ALA A 197 -12.51 -7.60 -1.91
N SER A 198 -12.55 -8.10 -3.14
CA SER A 198 -13.62 -8.99 -3.62
C SER A 198 -13.65 -10.34 -2.89
N GLY A 199 -12.54 -10.75 -2.27
CA GLY A 199 -12.45 -11.97 -1.44
C GLY A 199 -13.02 -11.81 -0.02
N ILE A 200 -13.33 -10.60 0.43
CA ILE A 200 -13.87 -10.34 1.77
C ILE A 200 -15.38 -10.60 1.78
N LYS A 201 -15.82 -11.50 2.65
CA LYS A 201 -17.23 -11.84 2.83
C LYS A 201 -18.05 -10.61 3.26
N ASN A 202 -19.23 -10.41 2.66
CA ASN A 202 -20.12 -9.28 2.93
C ASN A 202 -19.54 -7.88 2.63
N PHE A 203 -18.52 -7.78 1.79
CA PHE A 203 -17.86 -6.52 1.46
C PHE A 203 -18.83 -5.42 0.99
N LYS A 204 -19.86 -5.77 0.20
CA LYS A 204 -20.89 -4.82 -0.26
C LYS A 204 -21.68 -4.19 0.91
N LYS A 205 -22.02 -5.00 1.92
CA LYS A 205 -22.70 -4.52 3.13
C LYS A 205 -21.77 -3.63 3.96
N MET A 206 -20.50 -4.00 4.05
CA MET A 206 -19.48 -3.21 4.72
C MET A 206 -19.34 -1.81 4.09
N LEU A 207 -19.28 -1.71 2.76
CA LEU A 207 -19.25 -0.41 2.05
C LEU A 207 -20.46 0.45 2.37
N SER A 208 -21.67 -0.11 2.36
CA SER A 208 -22.89 0.64 2.70
C SER A 208 -22.90 1.15 4.15
N THR A 209 -22.39 0.34 5.09
CA THR A 209 -22.23 0.78 6.48
C THR A 209 -21.21 1.90 6.58
N PHE A 210 -20.10 1.77 5.85
CA PHE A 210 -19.05 2.79 5.81
C PHE A 210 -19.58 4.14 5.28
N GLU A 211 -20.31 4.14 4.18
CA GLU A 211 -20.94 5.35 3.62
C GLU A 211 -21.86 6.05 4.62
N LYS A 212 -22.64 5.28 5.39
CA LYS A 212 -23.56 5.83 6.41
C LYS A 212 -22.86 6.37 7.65
N THR A 213 -21.66 5.88 7.96
CA THR A 213 -20.95 6.19 9.21
C THR A 213 -19.82 7.20 9.01
N ALA A 214 -19.14 7.17 7.86
CA ALA A 214 -18.05 8.10 7.57
C ALA A 214 -18.50 9.56 7.65
N ALA A 215 -17.65 10.44 8.16
CA ALA A 215 -17.97 11.87 8.33
C ALA A 215 -18.37 12.54 7.00
N LEU A 216 -17.72 12.18 5.89
CA LEU A 216 -18.04 12.70 4.54
C LEU A 216 -19.18 11.96 3.84
N ARG A 217 -19.83 10.98 4.50
CA ARG A 217 -20.96 10.21 3.95
C ARG A 217 -20.70 9.57 2.58
N ARG A 218 -19.47 9.19 2.33
CA ARG A 218 -19.05 8.50 1.12
C ARG A 218 -17.91 7.51 1.41
N THR A 219 -17.71 6.56 0.54
CA THR A 219 -16.45 5.80 0.49
C THR A 219 -15.35 6.65 -0.16
N VAL A 220 -14.11 6.26 0.08
CA VAL A 220 -12.95 6.83 -0.63
C VAL A 220 -12.73 6.13 -1.96
N THR A 221 -12.05 6.81 -2.86
CA THR A 221 -11.69 6.32 -4.19
C THR A 221 -10.18 6.03 -4.28
N ILE A 222 -9.76 5.36 -5.34
CA ILE A 222 -8.33 5.16 -5.62
C ILE A 222 -7.62 6.50 -5.90
N GLU A 223 -8.34 7.50 -6.37
CA GLU A 223 -7.86 8.86 -6.59
C GLU A 223 -7.62 9.61 -5.27
N ASP A 224 -8.52 9.50 -4.29
CA ASP A 224 -8.33 10.07 -2.95
C ASP A 224 -7.03 9.56 -2.32
N VAL A 225 -6.79 8.24 -2.40
CA VAL A 225 -5.57 7.61 -1.90
C VAL A 225 -4.36 7.98 -2.76
N GLY A 226 -4.51 8.01 -4.08
CA GLY A 226 -3.48 8.38 -5.03
C GLY A 226 -2.91 9.78 -4.78
N ASN A 227 -3.79 10.76 -4.60
CA ASN A 227 -3.39 12.14 -4.31
C ASN A 227 -2.62 12.27 -2.99
N SER A 228 -3.09 11.57 -1.96
CA SER A 228 -2.41 11.52 -0.65
C SER A 228 -1.04 10.85 -0.76
N ALA A 229 -0.94 9.76 -1.54
CA ALA A 229 0.33 9.06 -1.79
C ALA A 229 1.33 9.95 -2.56
N ALA A 230 0.88 10.65 -3.59
CA ALA A 230 1.70 11.58 -4.35
C ALA A 230 2.25 12.70 -3.45
N PHE A 231 1.41 13.27 -2.58
CA PHE A 231 1.84 14.25 -1.58
C PHE A 231 2.88 13.69 -0.62
N LEU A 232 2.63 12.52 0.00
CA LEU A 232 3.53 11.90 0.97
C LEU A 232 4.88 11.50 0.37
N CYS A 233 4.93 11.18 -0.92
CA CYS A 233 6.18 10.85 -1.63
C CYS A 233 6.91 12.09 -2.18
N SER A 234 6.35 13.29 -2.03
CA SER A 234 6.95 14.54 -2.50
C SER A 234 7.73 15.27 -1.41
N ASP A 235 8.50 16.28 -1.82
CA ASP A 235 9.22 17.17 -0.91
C ASP A 235 8.27 18.09 -0.11
N LEU A 236 6.99 18.21 -0.51
CA LEU A 236 5.97 18.92 0.26
C LEU A 236 5.69 18.25 1.61
N ALA A 237 5.96 16.94 1.74
CA ALA A 237 5.83 16.17 2.96
C ALA A 237 7.17 15.97 3.70
N SER A 238 8.17 16.84 3.49
CA SER A 238 9.53 16.70 4.03
C SER A 238 9.60 16.61 5.57
N GLY A 239 8.63 17.16 6.27
CA GLY A 239 8.50 17.06 7.73
C GLY A 239 7.67 15.88 8.25
N ILE A 240 7.20 14.97 7.38
CA ILE A 240 6.30 13.86 7.75
C ILE A 240 7.02 12.52 7.59
N THR A 241 7.25 11.83 8.72
CA THR A 241 7.80 10.46 8.74
C THR A 241 7.27 9.70 9.96
N GLY A 242 7.09 8.40 9.83
CA GLY A 242 6.51 7.53 10.86
C GLY A 242 4.99 7.67 11.02
N GLU A 243 4.33 8.40 10.12
CA GLU A 243 2.91 8.72 10.22
C GLU A 243 2.04 7.67 9.51
N ILE A 244 0.87 7.43 10.11
CA ILE A 244 -0.20 6.60 9.53
C ILE A 244 -1.34 7.56 9.16
N VAL A 245 -1.39 7.96 7.90
CA VAL A 245 -2.36 8.94 7.41
C VAL A 245 -3.67 8.26 7.04
N HIS A 246 -4.75 8.61 7.73
CA HIS A 246 -6.08 8.10 7.39
C HIS A 246 -6.64 8.80 6.16
N VAL A 247 -6.92 8.01 5.11
CA VAL A 247 -7.64 8.44 3.91
C VAL A 247 -8.90 7.58 3.82
N ASP A 248 -9.90 7.92 4.62
CA ASP A 248 -11.06 7.08 4.92
C ASP A 248 -12.39 7.86 5.04
N ALA A 249 -12.44 9.06 4.50
CA ALA A 249 -13.58 9.94 4.59
C ALA A 249 -14.03 10.27 6.03
N GLY A 250 -13.10 10.15 7.00
CA GLY A 250 -13.36 10.40 8.41
C GLY A 250 -14.08 9.25 9.13
N PHE A 251 -14.04 8.04 8.60
CA PHE A 251 -14.66 6.88 9.25
C PHE A 251 -13.98 6.54 10.59
N SER A 252 -12.67 6.59 10.66
CA SER A 252 -11.88 6.23 11.85
C SER A 252 -12.23 7.06 13.09
N ILE A 253 -12.68 8.31 12.90
CA ILE A 253 -13.00 9.24 14.01
C ILE A 253 -14.46 9.19 14.45
N THR A 254 -15.35 8.50 13.70
CA THR A 254 -16.77 8.43 14.01
C THR A 254 -17.10 7.17 14.82
N ALA A 255 -17.86 7.33 15.89
CA ALA A 255 -18.32 6.20 16.72
C ALA A 255 -19.62 5.58 16.19
N MET A 256 -20.51 6.40 15.64
CA MET A 256 -21.82 5.98 15.11
C MET A 256 -22.19 6.81 13.88
N GLY A 257 -22.98 6.23 12.97
CA GLY A 257 -23.66 6.96 11.92
C GLY A 257 -24.81 7.82 12.45
N GLU A 258 -25.54 8.48 11.55
CA GLU A 258 -26.78 9.14 11.91
C GLU A 258 -27.78 8.13 12.46
N LEU A 259 -28.36 8.44 13.62
CA LEU A 259 -29.52 7.72 14.12
C LEU A 259 -30.68 8.12 13.20
N GLY A 260 -31.17 7.16 12.38
CA GLY A 260 -32.32 7.41 11.52
C GLY A 260 -33.48 7.97 12.35
N GLU A 261 -34.24 8.90 11.76
CA GLU A 261 -35.56 9.27 12.29
C GLU A 261 -36.38 7.97 12.34
N GLU A 262 -37.00 7.67 13.48
CA GLU A 262 -37.92 6.54 13.67
C GLU A 262 -39.18 6.68 12.79
#